data_f2e7a5f6d8b6b332127aa78bf0cc1234
#
_entry.id   f2e7a5f6d8b6b332127aa78bf0cc1234
#
_cell.length_a   1.000
_cell.length_b   1.000
_cell.length_c   1.000
_cell.angle_alpha   90.00
_cell.angle_beta   90.00
_cell.angle_gamma   90.00
#
_symmetry.space_group_name_H-M   'P 1'
#
loop_
_entity.id
_entity.type
_entity.pdbx_description
1 polymer ?
#
loop_
_entity_poly.entity_id
_entity_poly.type
_entity_poly.pdbx_seq_one_letter_code
_entity_poly.pdbx_strand_id
1 'polypeptide(L)'
;MKIRDVMSKDVQVARPGDTLQEVAKRMATGDFGFVPVADGDQLIGTLTDRDIAVRAVAGGASPTAPVVEFITRDTWTVKADDDLKSVLDLMGSRQIRRAPVIDKDGRLVGVVSLGDLSTRVKEKYAGETLEDISRTN
;
A
#
# COMPACT_ATOMS: atom_id res chain seq x y z
N MET A 1 -7.25 -7.26 -16.29
CA MET A 1 -7.66 -7.12 -14.87
C MET A 1 -7.12 -5.78 -14.36
N LYS A 2 -7.95 -5.02 -13.68
CA LYS A 2 -7.58 -3.71 -13.17
C LYS A 2 -7.21 -3.77 -11.69
N ILE A 3 -6.45 -2.79 -11.23
CA ILE A 3 -6.02 -2.69 -9.83
C ILE A 3 -7.22 -2.70 -8.89
N ARG A 4 -8.33 -2.04 -9.24
CA ARG A 4 -9.56 -2.04 -8.41
C ARG A 4 -10.08 -3.43 -8.09
N ASP A 5 -9.81 -4.41 -8.96
CA ASP A 5 -10.30 -5.78 -8.79
C ASP A 5 -9.51 -6.58 -7.77
N VAL A 6 -8.31 -6.13 -7.42
CA VAL A 6 -7.38 -6.88 -6.57
C VAL A 6 -6.84 -6.09 -5.37
N MET A 7 -7.06 -4.77 -5.31
CA MET A 7 -6.60 -3.95 -4.19
C MET A 7 -7.30 -4.32 -2.89
N SER A 8 -6.61 -4.12 -1.77
CA SER A 8 -7.22 -4.19 -0.45
C SER A 8 -7.93 -2.88 -0.16
N LYS A 9 -9.22 -2.95 0.16
CA LYS A 9 -10.05 -1.78 0.47
C LYS A 9 -10.14 -1.52 1.98
N ASP A 10 -10.06 -2.58 2.77
CA ASP A 10 -10.14 -2.51 4.23
C ASP A 10 -8.72 -2.35 4.79
N VAL A 11 -8.18 -1.15 4.62
CA VAL A 11 -6.80 -0.85 5.01
C VAL A 11 -6.77 0.08 6.20
N GLN A 12 -5.72 -0.08 7.02
CA GLN A 12 -5.42 0.86 8.08
C GLN A 12 -4.94 2.17 7.47
N VAL A 13 -5.50 3.28 7.90
CA VAL A 13 -5.13 4.62 7.45
C VAL A 13 -4.82 5.45 8.69
N ALA A 14 -3.69 6.16 8.65
CA ALA A 14 -3.34 7.11 9.71
C ALA A 14 -3.79 8.51 9.31
N ARG A 15 -4.12 9.32 10.31
CA ARG A 15 -4.42 10.73 10.12
C ARG A 15 -3.19 11.56 10.48
N PRO A 16 -3.06 12.77 9.93
CA PRO A 16 -1.87 13.62 10.17
C PRO A 16 -1.57 13.85 11.65
N GLY A 17 -2.61 14.02 12.47
CA GLY A 17 -2.47 14.29 13.90
C GLY A 17 -2.33 13.06 14.79
N ASP A 18 -2.43 11.86 14.24
CA ASP A 18 -2.21 10.65 15.03
C ASP A 18 -0.79 10.65 15.57
N THR A 19 -0.62 10.17 16.81
CA THR A 19 0.72 10.13 17.40
C THR A 19 1.53 8.93 16.89
N LEU A 20 2.85 9.07 16.93
CA LEU A 20 3.76 7.97 16.62
C LEU A 20 3.42 6.72 17.42
N GLN A 21 3.14 6.89 18.73
CA GLN A 21 2.83 5.77 19.61
C GLN A 21 1.54 5.08 19.21
N GLU A 22 0.48 5.82 18.88
CA GLU A 22 -0.79 5.25 18.44
C GLU A 22 -0.63 4.42 17.17
N VAL A 23 0.07 4.96 16.18
CA VAL A 23 0.29 4.24 14.91
C VAL A 23 1.19 3.03 15.12
N ALA A 24 2.26 3.18 15.90
CA ALA A 24 3.15 2.05 16.22
C ALA A 24 2.40 0.91 16.92
N LYS A 25 1.50 1.23 17.85
CA LYS A 25 0.67 0.23 18.53
C LYS A 25 -0.25 -0.50 17.55
N ARG A 26 -0.86 0.22 16.61
CA ARG A 26 -1.70 -0.40 15.56
C ARG A 26 -0.89 -1.32 14.68
N MET A 27 0.33 -0.92 14.31
CA MET A 27 1.26 -1.76 13.54
C MET A 27 1.60 -3.04 14.28
N ALA A 28 1.90 -2.94 15.58
CA ALA A 28 2.23 -4.09 16.41
C ALA A 28 1.04 -5.04 16.55
N THR A 29 -0.14 -4.52 16.82
CA THR A 29 -1.36 -5.33 17.01
C THR A 29 -1.81 -5.99 15.73
N GLY A 30 -1.74 -5.27 14.60
CA GLY A 30 -2.20 -5.75 13.30
C GLY A 30 -1.14 -6.46 12.48
N ASP A 31 0.09 -6.49 12.95
CA ASP A 31 1.24 -7.10 12.26
C ASP A 31 1.42 -6.53 10.83
N PHE A 32 1.50 -5.21 10.74
CA PHE A 32 1.78 -4.52 9.48
C PHE A 32 2.78 -3.38 9.72
N GLY A 33 3.49 -2.98 8.67
CA GLY A 33 4.54 -1.96 8.76
C GLY A 33 4.39 -0.81 7.79
N PHE A 34 3.22 -0.66 7.16
CA PHE A 34 2.96 0.37 6.15
C PHE A 34 1.55 0.91 6.33
N VAL A 35 1.42 2.23 6.37
CA VAL A 35 0.11 2.88 6.39
C VAL A 35 0.10 4.09 5.46
N PRO A 36 -0.96 4.26 4.65
CA PRO A 36 -1.23 5.56 4.04
C PRO A 36 -1.61 6.57 5.12
N VAL A 37 -1.24 7.81 4.91
CA VAL A 37 -1.66 8.93 5.77
C VAL A 37 -2.54 9.84 4.94
N ALA A 38 -3.76 10.05 5.40
CA ALA A 38 -4.76 10.81 4.66
C ALA A 38 -5.46 11.83 5.56
N ASP A 39 -5.80 12.96 4.97
CA ASP A 39 -6.65 13.98 5.58
C ASP A 39 -8.04 13.83 4.94
N GLY A 40 -9.00 13.32 5.73
CA GLY A 40 -10.22 12.81 5.16
C GLY A 40 -9.92 11.64 4.24
N ASP A 41 -10.30 11.74 2.96
CA ASP A 41 -9.98 10.75 1.94
C ASP A 41 -8.83 11.18 1.01
N GLN A 42 -8.24 12.35 1.25
CA GLN A 42 -7.11 12.85 0.45
C GLN A 42 -5.79 12.30 0.98
N LEU A 43 -5.10 11.56 0.15
CA LEU A 43 -3.79 11.01 0.49
C LEU A 43 -2.77 12.15 0.61
N ILE A 44 -2.04 12.20 1.74
CA ILE A 44 -0.97 13.18 1.95
C ILE A 44 0.42 12.56 1.99
N GLY A 45 0.50 11.25 2.17
CA GLY A 45 1.77 10.54 2.19
C GLY A 45 1.64 9.14 2.73
N THR A 46 2.77 8.54 3.05
CA THR A 46 2.85 7.19 3.63
C THR A 46 3.81 7.17 4.81
N LEU A 47 3.59 6.24 5.71
CA LEU A 47 4.44 6.02 6.87
C LEU A 47 4.72 4.54 7.03
N THR A 48 5.98 4.19 7.29
CA THR A 48 6.40 2.82 7.56
C THR A 48 6.97 2.70 8.96
N ASP A 49 7.05 1.46 9.46
CA ASP A 49 7.74 1.17 10.72
C ASP A 49 9.21 1.59 10.66
N ARG A 50 9.84 1.45 9.49
CA ARG A 50 11.20 1.94 9.29
C ARG A 50 11.28 3.47 9.42
N ASP A 51 10.32 4.22 8.88
CA ASP A 51 10.25 5.68 9.05
C ASP A 51 10.17 6.06 10.52
N ILE A 52 9.36 5.34 11.29
CA ILE A 52 9.23 5.59 12.72
C ILE A 52 10.57 5.36 13.43
N ALA A 53 11.26 4.27 13.12
CA ALA A 53 12.53 3.94 13.76
C ALA A 53 13.64 4.91 13.32
N VAL A 54 13.79 5.13 12.02
CA VAL A 54 14.96 5.83 11.46
C VAL A 54 14.79 7.34 11.47
N ARG A 55 13.59 7.85 11.22
CA ARG A 55 13.34 9.29 11.18
C ARG A 55 12.91 9.84 12.54
N ALA A 56 12.01 9.14 13.22
CA ALA A 56 11.44 9.64 14.46
C ALA A 56 12.28 9.25 15.67
N VAL A 57 12.45 7.96 15.93
CA VAL A 57 13.16 7.50 17.14
C VAL A 57 14.63 7.90 17.11
N ALA A 58 15.32 7.65 16.01
CA ALA A 58 16.73 8.02 15.89
C ALA A 58 16.95 9.55 15.97
N GLY A 59 15.97 10.34 15.54
CA GLY A 59 16.00 11.80 15.66
C GLY A 59 15.58 12.33 17.02
N GLY A 60 15.22 11.48 17.97
CA GLY A 60 14.86 11.91 19.32
C GLY A 60 13.42 12.40 19.47
N ALA A 61 12.52 12.05 18.55
CA ALA A 61 11.13 12.48 18.62
C ALA A 61 10.41 11.86 19.80
N SER A 62 9.47 12.62 20.38
CA SER A 62 8.59 12.12 21.43
C SER A 62 7.60 11.11 20.85
N PRO A 63 7.23 10.07 21.60
CA PRO A 63 6.13 9.17 21.17
C PRO A 63 4.81 9.88 20.92
N THR A 64 4.62 11.06 21.48
CA THR A 64 3.40 11.88 21.29
C THR A 64 3.47 12.82 20.10
N ALA A 65 4.59 12.83 19.36
CA ALA A 65 4.72 13.68 18.17
C ALA A 65 3.74 13.20 17.07
N PRO A 66 3.17 14.13 16.29
CA PRO A 66 2.24 13.75 15.22
C PRO A 66 2.98 13.11 14.05
N VAL A 67 2.38 12.05 13.47
CA VAL A 67 3.01 11.28 12.40
C VAL A 67 3.31 12.12 11.16
N VAL A 68 2.54 13.17 10.91
CA VAL A 68 2.71 14.03 9.72
C VAL A 68 4.12 14.60 9.59
N GLU A 69 4.85 14.75 10.70
CA GLU A 69 6.23 15.24 10.67
C GLU A 69 7.22 14.22 10.08
N PHE A 70 6.84 12.97 9.98
CA PHE A 70 7.76 11.86 9.63
C PHE A 70 7.34 11.08 8.39
N ILE A 71 6.27 11.49 7.71
CA ILE A 71 5.75 10.79 6.53
C ILE A 71 6.61 11.05 5.30
N THR A 72 6.54 10.13 4.35
CA THR A 72 7.03 10.36 2.99
C THR A 72 5.89 10.97 2.18
N ARG A 73 6.07 12.20 1.71
CA ARG A 73 5.03 12.93 0.98
C ARG A 73 5.04 12.64 -0.52
N ASP A 74 6.21 12.39 -1.07
CA ASP A 74 6.41 12.14 -2.48
C ASP A 74 6.27 10.65 -2.76
N THR A 75 5.09 10.12 -2.45
CA THR A 75 4.79 8.70 -2.57
C THR A 75 4.35 8.37 -3.98
N TRP A 76 4.92 7.30 -4.53
CA TRP A 76 4.43 6.74 -5.77
C TRP A 76 3.05 6.10 -5.54
N THR A 77 2.08 6.48 -6.34
CA THR A 77 0.70 6.00 -6.23
C THR A 77 0.28 5.26 -7.49
N VAL A 78 -0.74 4.44 -7.35
CA VAL A 78 -1.34 3.66 -8.41
C VAL A 78 -2.79 4.11 -8.55
N LYS A 79 -3.29 4.13 -9.78
CA LYS A 79 -4.70 4.45 -10.02
C LYS A 79 -5.53 3.17 -10.04
N ALA A 80 -6.75 3.28 -9.52
CA ALA A 80 -7.67 2.14 -9.46
C ALA A 80 -7.95 1.51 -10.82
N ASP A 81 -7.91 2.31 -11.89
CA ASP A 81 -8.15 1.85 -13.26
C ASP A 81 -6.89 1.36 -13.98
N ASP A 82 -5.73 1.42 -13.35
CA ASP A 82 -4.49 0.96 -13.96
C ASP A 82 -4.54 -0.56 -14.20
N ASP A 83 -3.85 -0.99 -15.24
CA ASP A 83 -3.72 -2.41 -15.58
C ASP A 83 -2.85 -3.13 -14.57
N LEU A 84 -3.35 -4.27 -14.08
CA LEU A 84 -2.68 -5.08 -13.06
C LEU A 84 -1.24 -5.43 -13.45
N LYS A 85 -1.06 -5.96 -14.66
CA LYS A 85 0.25 -6.43 -15.10
C LYS A 85 1.25 -5.27 -15.24
N SER A 86 0.80 -4.15 -15.76
CA SER A 86 1.64 -2.95 -15.91
C SER A 86 2.12 -2.44 -14.55
N VAL A 87 1.23 -2.43 -13.55
CA VAL A 87 1.58 -2.01 -12.20
C VAL A 87 2.55 -3.01 -11.55
N LEU A 88 2.28 -4.31 -11.72
CA LEU A 88 3.19 -5.36 -11.21
C LEU A 88 4.60 -5.20 -11.78
N ASP A 89 4.73 -4.97 -13.08
CA ASP A 89 6.03 -4.79 -13.73
C ASP A 89 6.76 -3.55 -13.20
N LEU A 90 6.04 -2.44 -13.04
CA LEU A 90 6.61 -1.20 -12.49
C LEU A 90 7.04 -1.36 -11.04
N MET A 91 6.22 -1.97 -10.20
CA MET A 91 6.56 -2.21 -8.80
C MET A 91 7.78 -3.11 -8.69
N GLY A 92 7.84 -4.16 -9.49
CA GLY A 92 8.99 -5.07 -9.52
C GLY A 92 10.28 -4.38 -9.94
N SER A 93 10.23 -3.60 -11.03
CA SER A 93 11.42 -2.93 -11.56
C SER A 93 11.92 -1.82 -10.63
N ARG A 94 11.02 -1.15 -9.92
CA ARG A 94 11.35 -0.07 -8.98
C ARG A 94 11.56 -0.55 -7.56
N GLN A 95 11.38 -1.86 -7.30
CA GLN A 95 11.49 -2.47 -5.97
C GLN A 95 10.55 -1.83 -4.95
N ILE A 96 9.35 -1.48 -5.39
CA ILE A 96 8.29 -0.94 -4.55
C ILE A 96 7.42 -2.10 -4.07
N ARG A 97 7.28 -2.26 -2.76
CA ARG A 97 6.55 -3.40 -2.18
C ARG A 97 5.08 -3.12 -1.95
N ARG A 98 4.73 -1.87 -1.67
CA ARG A 98 3.36 -1.45 -1.41
C ARG A 98 3.14 -0.07 -1.97
N ALA A 99 1.92 0.19 -2.43
CA ALA A 99 1.56 1.50 -2.95
C ALA A 99 0.11 1.82 -2.63
N PRO A 100 -0.19 3.07 -2.27
CA PRO A 100 -1.57 3.52 -2.15
C PRO A 100 -2.23 3.55 -3.51
N VAL A 101 -3.51 3.22 -3.55
CA VAL A 101 -4.34 3.31 -4.75
C VAL A 101 -5.27 4.50 -4.61
N ILE A 102 -5.27 5.36 -5.61
CA ILE A 102 -6.11 6.55 -5.64
C ILE A 102 -7.09 6.46 -6.82
N ASP A 103 -8.21 7.18 -6.70
CA ASP A 103 -9.13 7.35 -7.79
C ASP A 103 -8.73 8.55 -8.67
N LYS A 104 -9.57 8.88 -9.66
CA LYS A 104 -9.31 10.00 -10.56
C LYS A 104 -9.29 11.37 -9.87
N ASP A 105 -9.90 11.47 -8.69
CA ASP A 105 -9.95 12.71 -7.91
C ASP A 105 -8.84 12.77 -6.84
N GLY A 106 -7.93 11.82 -6.83
CA GLY A 106 -6.84 11.75 -5.87
C GLY A 106 -7.23 11.19 -4.51
N ARG A 107 -8.41 10.60 -4.38
CA ARG A 107 -8.88 10.02 -3.12
C ARG A 107 -8.29 8.65 -2.92
N LEU A 108 -7.89 8.38 -1.69
CA LEU A 108 -7.38 7.04 -1.30
C LEU A 108 -8.54 6.04 -1.34
N VAL A 109 -8.40 4.98 -2.15
CA VAL A 109 -9.43 3.95 -2.29
C VAL A 109 -8.93 2.55 -1.91
N GLY A 110 -7.64 2.37 -1.74
CA GLY A 110 -7.09 1.07 -1.36
C GLY A 110 -5.58 1.07 -1.29
N VAL A 111 -5.02 -0.12 -1.11
CA VAL A 111 -3.58 -0.37 -1.12
C VAL A 111 -3.32 -1.64 -1.91
N VAL A 112 -2.24 -1.67 -2.67
CA VAL A 112 -1.75 -2.89 -3.32
C VAL A 112 -0.38 -3.26 -2.78
N SER A 113 -0.11 -4.56 -2.72
CA SER A 113 1.22 -5.07 -2.42
C SER A 113 1.77 -5.84 -3.62
N LEU A 114 3.09 -5.78 -3.79
CA LEU A 114 3.78 -6.51 -4.85
C LEU A 114 3.49 -8.02 -4.74
N GLY A 115 3.52 -8.57 -3.53
CA GLY A 115 3.24 -9.98 -3.29
C GLY A 115 1.83 -10.38 -3.70
N ASP A 116 0.83 -9.58 -3.34
CA ASP A 116 -0.56 -9.87 -3.70
C ASP A 116 -0.79 -9.81 -5.20
N LEU A 117 -0.23 -8.80 -5.87
CA LEU A 117 -0.34 -8.69 -7.33
C LEU A 117 0.33 -9.86 -8.03
N SER A 118 1.51 -10.25 -7.57
CA SER A 118 2.25 -11.39 -8.12
C SER A 118 1.47 -12.69 -7.97
N THR A 119 0.88 -12.93 -6.80
CA THR A 119 0.05 -14.10 -6.53
C THR A 119 -1.17 -14.14 -7.45
N ARG A 120 -1.86 -13.02 -7.62
CA ARG A 120 -3.05 -12.94 -8.48
C ARG A 120 -2.72 -13.22 -9.94
N VAL A 121 -1.60 -12.71 -10.44
CA VAL A 121 -1.15 -12.98 -11.80
C VAL A 121 -0.86 -14.47 -11.98
N LYS A 122 -0.17 -15.10 -11.05
CA LYS A 122 0.13 -16.54 -11.09
C LYS A 122 -1.14 -17.38 -11.07
N GLU A 123 -2.10 -17.04 -10.22
CA GLU A 123 -3.39 -17.74 -10.15
C GLU A 123 -4.14 -17.64 -11.48
N LYS A 124 -4.13 -16.46 -12.10
CA LYS A 124 -4.78 -16.25 -13.40
C LYS A 124 -4.16 -17.14 -14.48
N TYR A 125 -2.83 -17.15 -14.58
CA TYR A 125 -2.14 -17.99 -15.57
C TYR A 125 -2.34 -19.48 -15.32
N ALA A 126 -2.31 -19.91 -14.07
CA ALA A 126 -2.58 -21.30 -13.72
C ALA A 126 -4.00 -21.71 -14.13
N GLY A 127 -4.98 -20.85 -13.87
CA GLY A 127 -6.36 -21.09 -14.27
C GLY A 127 -6.52 -21.20 -15.78
N GLU A 128 -5.92 -20.29 -16.52
CA GLU A 128 -5.96 -20.31 -17.99
C GLU A 128 -5.32 -21.59 -18.55
N THR A 129 -4.18 -21.98 -18.01
CA THR A 129 -3.49 -23.21 -18.42
C THR A 129 -4.35 -24.44 -18.19
N LEU A 130 -5.01 -24.55 -17.04
CA LEU A 130 -5.90 -25.66 -16.73
C LEU A 130 -7.11 -25.71 -17.66
N GLU A 131 -7.69 -24.55 -17.98
CA GLU A 131 -8.78 -24.45 -18.94
C GLU A 131 -8.34 -24.91 -20.33
N ASP A 132 -7.17 -24.48 -20.79
CA ASP A 132 -6.63 -24.88 -22.09
C ASP A 132 -6.41 -26.38 -22.17
N ILE A 133 -5.85 -26.97 -21.12
CA ILE A 133 -5.66 -28.42 -21.04
C ILE A 133 -7.01 -29.15 -21.10
N SER A 134 -8.00 -28.66 -20.37
CA SER A 134 -9.34 -29.25 -20.35
C SER A 134 -10.03 -29.17 -21.70
N ARG A 135 -9.79 -28.13 -22.48
CA ARG A 135 -10.36 -27.98 -23.83
C ARG A 135 -9.76 -28.94 -24.85
N THR A 136 -8.51 -29.29 -24.67
CA THR A 136 -7.80 -30.15 -25.61
C THR A 136 -8.09 -31.64 -25.40
N ASN A 137 -8.68 -31.99 -24.28
CA ASN A 137 -9.06 -33.34 -23.94
C ASN A 137 -10.55 -33.61 -24.23
#